data_5edf891d1d9afb4febc2722d30a5fe6c
#
_entry.id   5edf891d1d9afb4febc2722d30a5fe6c
#
_cell.length_a   1.000
_cell.length_b   1.000
_cell.length_c   1.000
_cell.angle_alpha   90.00
_cell.angle_beta   90.00
_cell.angle_gamma   90.00
#
_symmetry.space_group_name_H-M   'P 1'
#
loop_
_entity.id
_entity.type
_entity.pdbx_description
1 polymer ?
#
loop_
_entity_poly.entity_id
_entity_poly.type
_entity_poly.pdbx_seq_one_letter_code
_entity_poly.pdbx_strand_id
1 'polypeptide(L)'
;MSDLLHPYDYKEQDKFYEFTTARGIVYVAYFLAMAEYGPAFTNVYTFNFEPRTKVDDAPHDERIADTICSIIERIFVNDRNAVIIVCDSTDHHEQGRNRLFQQWYARLNNKSISKVDKQYQSEDYDIYSSLLIHLDNPDLEEITFAFNQLAETGFIP
;
A
#
# COMPACT_ATOMS: atom_id res chain seq x y z
N MET A 1 -9.04 22.15 9.07
CA MET A 1 -9.33 22.26 7.66
C MET A 1 -8.92 20.98 6.96
N SER A 2 -9.84 20.34 6.30
CA SER A 2 -9.47 19.13 5.56
C SER A 2 -8.60 19.53 4.38
N ASP A 3 -7.45 18.92 4.28
CA ASP A 3 -6.62 19.10 3.11
C ASP A 3 -7.27 18.37 1.95
N LEU A 4 -7.71 19.13 0.98
CA LEU A 4 -8.26 18.55 -0.24
C LEU A 4 -7.14 17.90 -1.01
N LEU A 5 -7.34 16.63 -1.36
CA LEU A 5 -6.42 15.93 -2.23
C LEU A 5 -6.48 16.50 -3.64
N HIS A 6 -5.33 16.59 -4.29
CA HIS A 6 -5.21 17.04 -5.68
C HIS A 6 -4.63 15.91 -6.55
N PRO A 7 -5.32 14.76 -6.65
CA PRO A 7 -4.78 13.64 -7.40
C PRO A 7 -4.70 13.94 -8.89
N TYR A 8 -3.79 13.24 -9.55
CA TYR A 8 -3.83 13.18 -11.01
C TYR A 8 -5.04 12.37 -11.44
N ASP A 9 -5.53 12.66 -12.64
CA ASP A 9 -6.54 11.80 -13.25
C ASP A 9 -5.89 10.45 -13.55
N TYR A 10 -6.62 9.37 -13.28
CA TYR A 10 -6.09 8.03 -13.52
C TYR A 10 -7.11 7.16 -14.24
N LYS A 11 -6.60 6.22 -15.01
CA LYS A 11 -7.40 5.19 -15.65
C LYS A 11 -7.49 4.00 -14.68
N GLU A 12 -8.69 3.46 -14.52
CA GLU A 12 -8.94 2.32 -13.65
C GLU A 12 -9.47 1.16 -14.47
N GLN A 13 -8.85 -0.01 -14.30
CA GLN A 13 -9.33 -1.24 -14.89
C GLN A 13 -9.07 -2.39 -13.91
N ASP A 14 -10.12 -2.85 -13.23
CA ASP A 14 -10.10 -4.01 -12.34
C ASP A 14 -8.92 -4.01 -11.36
N LYS A 15 -8.87 -3.02 -10.47
CA LYS A 15 -7.81 -2.87 -9.46
C LYS A 15 -6.43 -2.58 -10.03
N PHE A 16 -6.38 -2.15 -11.28
CA PHE A 16 -5.17 -1.64 -11.92
C PHE A 16 -5.39 -0.18 -12.29
N TYR A 17 -4.44 0.67 -11.95
CA TYR A 17 -4.55 2.12 -12.10
C TYR A 17 -3.32 2.66 -12.80
N GLU A 18 -3.53 3.60 -13.72
CA GLU A 18 -2.43 4.23 -14.44
C GLU A 18 -2.65 5.74 -14.46
N PHE A 19 -1.60 6.50 -14.18
CA PHE A 19 -1.64 7.95 -14.27
C PHE A 19 -0.30 8.49 -14.78
N THR A 20 -0.38 9.71 -15.35
CA THR A 20 0.80 10.40 -15.89
C THR A 20 0.99 11.69 -15.13
N THR A 21 2.18 11.94 -14.64
CA THR A 21 2.50 13.15 -13.89
C THR A 21 2.67 14.35 -14.83
N ALA A 22 2.71 15.55 -14.26
CA ALA A 22 2.97 16.78 -15.02
C ALA A 22 4.29 16.75 -15.77
N ARG A 23 5.24 15.92 -15.33
CA ARG A 23 6.54 15.76 -16.00
C ARG A 23 6.56 14.64 -17.04
N GLY A 24 5.40 14.03 -17.30
CA GLY A 24 5.28 12.97 -18.31
C GLY A 24 5.68 11.58 -17.82
N ILE A 25 5.88 11.40 -16.52
CA ILE A 25 6.22 10.08 -15.96
C ILE A 25 4.94 9.30 -15.78
N VAL A 26 4.88 8.10 -16.37
CA VAL A 26 3.73 7.20 -16.25
C VAL A 26 3.96 6.24 -15.09
N TYR A 27 3.03 6.23 -14.14
CA TYR A 27 3.04 5.30 -13.01
C TYR A 27 1.89 4.33 -13.10
N VAL A 28 2.13 3.12 -12.60
CA VAL A 28 1.08 2.13 -12.41
C VAL A 28 0.97 1.78 -10.93
N ALA A 29 -0.26 1.62 -10.47
CA ALA A 29 -0.58 1.18 -9.13
C ALA A 29 -1.60 0.06 -9.24
N TYR A 30 -1.44 -1.01 -8.46
CA TYR A 30 -2.36 -2.13 -8.58
C TYR A 30 -2.43 -2.92 -7.28
N PHE A 31 -3.56 -3.62 -7.12
CA PHE A 31 -3.80 -4.48 -5.98
C PHE A 31 -3.79 -5.93 -6.45
N LEU A 32 -3.04 -6.77 -5.73
CA LEU A 32 -3.00 -8.21 -6.00
C LEU A 32 -3.65 -8.97 -4.86
N ALA A 33 -4.54 -9.90 -5.20
CA ALA A 33 -5.24 -10.71 -4.20
C ALA A 33 -4.26 -11.64 -3.47
N MET A 34 -4.49 -11.80 -2.17
CA MET A 34 -3.69 -12.69 -1.32
C MET A 34 -4.46 -13.95 -0.89
N ALA A 35 -5.55 -14.27 -1.55
CA ALA A 35 -6.39 -15.41 -1.15
C ALA A 35 -5.63 -16.74 -1.09
N GLU A 36 -4.59 -16.89 -1.90
CA GLU A 36 -3.74 -18.10 -1.90
C GLU A 36 -2.98 -18.31 -0.59
N TYR A 37 -2.81 -17.26 0.22
CA TYR A 37 -2.09 -17.35 1.50
C TYR A 37 -2.93 -17.94 2.63
N GLY A 38 -4.22 -18.18 2.38
CA GLY A 38 -5.11 -18.83 3.33
C GLY A 38 -6.46 -18.14 3.44
N PRO A 39 -7.42 -18.76 4.18
CA PRO A 39 -8.79 -18.23 4.28
C PRO A 39 -8.89 -16.83 4.88
N ALA A 40 -8.01 -16.48 5.81
CA ALA A 40 -8.02 -15.14 6.42
C ALA A 40 -7.72 -14.05 5.40
N PHE A 41 -7.07 -14.38 4.29
CA PHE A 41 -6.64 -13.42 3.26
C PHE A 41 -7.60 -13.33 2.08
N THR A 42 -8.81 -13.85 2.20
CA THR A 42 -9.80 -13.85 1.10
C THR A 42 -10.08 -12.46 0.54
N ASN A 43 -10.13 -11.44 1.40
CA ASN A 43 -10.38 -10.05 1.00
C ASN A 43 -9.18 -9.16 1.31
N VAL A 44 -7.99 -9.72 1.28
CA VAL A 44 -6.74 -8.99 1.54
C VAL A 44 -5.96 -8.87 0.23
N TYR A 45 -5.41 -7.69 0.00
CA TYR A 45 -4.69 -7.36 -1.23
C TYR A 45 -3.35 -6.74 -0.88
N THR A 46 -2.33 -7.00 -1.70
CA THR A 46 -1.11 -6.19 -1.65
C THR A 46 -1.31 -4.97 -2.52
N PHE A 47 -0.73 -3.84 -2.12
CA PHE A 47 -0.67 -2.65 -2.93
C PHE A 47 0.71 -2.53 -3.56
N ASN A 48 0.76 -2.29 -4.87
CA ASN A 48 1.98 -2.22 -5.64
C ASN A 48 1.99 -0.93 -6.44
N PHE A 49 3.15 -0.28 -6.52
CA PHE A 49 3.29 1.01 -7.18
C PHE A 49 4.67 1.12 -7.80
N GLU A 50 4.72 1.48 -9.07
CA GLU A 50 5.99 1.59 -9.79
C GLU A 50 5.86 2.47 -11.05
N PRO A 51 6.93 3.13 -11.49
CA PRO A 51 6.91 3.78 -12.80
C PRO A 51 6.98 2.72 -13.89
N ARG A 52 6.33 3.00 -15.03
CA ARG A 52 6.42 2.10 -16.19
C ARG A 52 7.84 2.02 -16.75
N THR A 53 8.55 3.14 -16.71
CA THR A 53 9.94 3.19 -17.10
C THR A 53 10.76 3.69 -15.93
N LYS A 54 11.92 3.09 -15.72
CA LYS A 54 12.79 3.46 -14.61
C LYS A 54 13.16 4.94 -14.71
N VAL A 55 13.00 5.67 -13.61
CA VAL A 55 13.34 7.09 -13.50
C VAL A 55 14.38 7.23 -12.40
N ASP A 56 15.58 7.74 -12.76
CA ASP A 56 16.68 7.82 -11.81
C ASP A 56 16.56 8.98 -10.83
N ASP A 57 16.03 10.12 -11.23
CA ASP A 57 15.92 11.31 -10.37
C ASP A 57 14.55 11.95 -10.52
N ALA A 58 13.50 11.26 -10.05
CA ALA A 58 12.17 11.85 -10.04
C ALA A 58 12.12 12.91 -8.94
N PRO A 59 11.85 14.19 -9.28
CA PRO A 59 11.67 15.22 -8.27
C PRO A 59 10.43 14.95 -7.44
N HIS A 60 10.43 15.48 -6.22
CA HIS A 60 9.30 15.36 -5.32
C HIS A 60 8.03 15.93 -5.96
N ASP A 61 6.96 15.19 -5.93
CA ASP A 61 5.66 15.59 -6.46
C ASP A 61 4.56 15.16 -5.49
N GLU A 62 4.02 16.13 -4.75
CA GLU A 62 2.99 15.88 -3.75
C GLU A 62 1.71 15.30 -4.34
N ARG A 63 1.43 15.58 -5.62
CA ARG A 63 0.26 15.04 -6.28
C ARG A 63 0.34 13.52 -6.47
N ILE A 64 1.56 12.95 -6.50
CA ILE A 64 1.71 11.49 -6.52
C ILE A 64 1.14 10.90 -5.24
N ALA A 65 1.49 11.47 -4.09
CA ALA A 65 0.96 11.01 -2.80
C ALA A 65 -0.57 11.15 -2.75
N ASP A 66 -1.10 12.26 -3.22
CA ASP A 66 -2.55 12.47 -3.27
C ASP A 66 -3.24 11.47 -4.18
N THR A 67 -2.61 11.13 -5.32
CA THR A 67 -3.14 10.14 -6.26
C THR A 67 -3.17 8.76 -5.63
N ILE A 68 -2.08 8.36 -4.97
CA ILE A 68 -2.00 7.08 -4.27
C ILE A 68 -3.07 6.98 -3.18
N CYS A 69 -3.25 8.05 -2.39
CA CYS A 69 -4.30 8.08 -1.36
C CYS A 69 -5.68 7.89 -1.96
N SER A 70 -5.96 8.56 -3.08
CA SER A 70 -7.23 8.42 -3.77
C SER A 70 -7.46 6.98 -4.24
N ILE A 71 -6.43 6.34 -4.77
CA ILE A 71 -6.50 4.95 -5.24
C ILE A 71 -6.74 4.00 -4.06
N ILE A 72 -6.02 4.18 -2.95
CA ILE A 72 -6.18 3.33 -1.77
C ILE A 72 -7.60 3.49 -1.19
N GLU A 73 -8.13 4.70 -1.16
CA GLU A 73 -9.49 4.93 -0.67
C GLU A 73 -10.54 4.14 -1.46
N ARG A 74 -10.29 3.88 -2.74
CA ARG A 74 -11.23 3.13 -3.56
C ARG A 74 -11.36 1.68 -3.12
N ILE A 75 -10.29 1.04 -2.68
CA ILE A 75 -10.36 -0.34 -2.19
C ILE A 75 -11.18 -0.41 -0.89
N PHE A 76 -11.13 0.64 -0.08
CA PHE A 76 -11.84 0.70 1.20
C PHE A 76 -13.30 1.14 1.10
N VAL A 77 -13.82 1.38 -0.09
CA VAL A 77 -15.26 1.52 -0.31
C VAL A 77 -15.98 0.25 0.19
N ASN A 78 -15.34 -0.90 0.04
CA ASN A 78 -15.78 -2.13 0.69
C ASN A 78 -14.99 -2.30 1.99
N ASP A 79 -15.65 -2.16 3.15
CA ASP A 79 -15.01 -2.24 4.46
C ASP A 79 -14.50 -3.62 4.85
N ARG A 80 -14.80 -4.64 4.06
CA ARG A 80 -14.25 -5.99 4.24
C ARG A 80 -12.86 -6.14 3.63
N ASN A 81 -12.45 -5.21 2.78
CA ASN A 81 -11.14 -5.25 2.16
C ASN A 81 -10.06 -4.79 3.15
N ALA A 82 -8.89 -5.37 3.04
CA ALA A 82 -7.70 -4.93 3.75
C ALA A 82 -6.51 -4.90 2.78
N VAL A 83 -5.52 -4.10 3.10
CA VAL A 83 -4.37 -3.91 2.22
C VAL A 83 -3.09 -4.12 3.00
N ILE A 84 -2.18 -4.89 2.44
CA ILE A 84 -0.83 -5.06 3.00
C ILE A 84 0.16 -4.40 2.04
N ILE A 85 1.02 -3.57 2.60
CA ILE A 85 2.08 -2.91 1.85
C ILE A 85 3.41 -3.46 2.35
N VAL A 86 4.24 -3.94 1.44
CA VAL A 86 5.51 -4.56 1.76
C VAL A 86 6.64 -3.78 1.08
N CYS A 87 7.63 -3.39 1.87
CA CYS A 87 8.85 -2.75 1.38
C CYS A 87 10.04 -3.59 1.82
N ASP A 88 10.73 -4.21 0.88
CA ASP A 88 11.91 -5.03 1.19
C ASP A 88 13.21 -4.31 0.82
N SER A 89 14.33 -4.81 1.31
CA SER A 89 15.63 -4.19 1.13
C SER A 89 16.42 -4.74 -0.07
N THR A 90 15.80 -5.57 -0.90
CA THR A 90 16.53 -6.21 -2.00
C THR A 90 17.15 -5.20 -2.97
N ASP A 91 16.54 -4.03 -3.11
CA ASP A 91 17.07 -2.95 -3.94
C ASP A 91 17.65 -1.78 -3.12
N HIS A 92 17.77 -1.96 -1.82
CA HIS A 92 18.29 -0.97 -0.85
C HIS A 92 17.48 0.34 -0.80
N HIS A 93 16.21 0.30 -1.20
CA HIS A 93 15.32 1.46 -1.15
C HIS A 93 14.16 1.34 -0.16
N GLU A 94 14.18 0.31 0.70
CA GLU A 94 13.09 -0.02 1.61
C GLU A 94 12.75 1.10 2.58
N GLN A 95 13.75 1.80 3.10
CA GLN A 95 13.51 2.89 4.06
C GLN A 95 12.86 4.09 3.37
N GLY A 96 13.29 4.40 2.16
CA GLY A 96 12.71 5.49 1.38
C GLY A 96 11.26 5.21 1.03
N ARG A 97 10.95 3.98 0.59
CA ARG A 97 9.58 3.57 0.30
C ARG A 97 8.70 3.61 1.54
N ASN A 98 9.22 3.11 2.68
CA ASN A 98 8.48 3.13 3.92
C ASN A 98 8.14 4.56 4.36
N ARG A 99 9.07 5.50 4.22
CA ARG A 99 8.81 6.91 4.53
C ARG A 99 7.74 7.50 3.62
N LEU A 100 7.80 7.23 2.33
CA LEU A 100 6.77 7.67 1.38
C LEU A 100 5.41 7.12 1.78
N PHE A 101 5.37 5.84 2.16
CA PHE A 101 4.13 5.22 2.57
C PHE A 101 3.57 5.86 3.85
N GLN A 102 4.42 6.20 4.82
CA GLN A 102 3.99 6.88 6.03
C GLN A 102 3.36 8.25 5.69
N GLN A 103 3.93 8.96 4.72
CA GLN A 103 3.37 10.22 4.26
C GLN A 103 2.00 10.02 3.59
N TRP A 104 1.85 8.99 2.79
CA TRP A 104 0.56 8.68 2.16
C TRP A 104 -0.50 8.36 3.21
N TYR A 105 -0.15 7.52 4.19
CA TYR A 105 -1.08 7.16 5.25
C TYR A 105 -1.54 8.38 6.02
N ALA A 106 -0.63 9.31 6.33
CA ALA A 106 -0.97 10.54 7.03
C ALA A 106 -1.99 11.38 6.25
N ARG A 107 -1.98 11.29 4.93
CA ARG A 107 -2.92 12.01 4.05
C ARG A 107 -4.25 11.31 3.88
N LEU A 108 -4.33 10.02 4.18
CA LEU A 108 -5.56 9.25 4.03
C LEU A 108 -6.72 9.78 4.88
N ASN A 109 -6.46 10.54 5.88
CA ASN A 109 -7.44 11.25 6.70
C ASN A 109 -8.73 10.48 7.02
N ASN A 110 -8.68 9.15 7.01
CA ASN A 110 -9.80 8.30 7.36
C ASN A 110 -9.49 7.59 8.68
N LYS A 111 -10.04 8.13 9.76
CA LYS A 111 -9.81 7.62 11.12
C LYS A 111 -10.38 6.22 11.33
N SER A 112 -11.20 5.73 10.39
CA SER A 112 -11.75 4.37 10.45
C SER A 112 -10.77 3.31 9.95
N ILE A 113 -9.65 3.72 9.34
CA ILE A 113 -8.63 2.79 8.85
C ILE A 113 -7.48 2.75 9.84
N SER A 114 -7.21 1.56 10.36
CA SER A 114 -6.10 1.31 11.28
C SER A 114 -4.87 0.85 10.51
N LYS A 115 -3.71 1.12 11.07
CA LYS A 115 -2.43 0.74 10.47
C LYS A 115 -1.62 -0.05 11.49
N VAL A 116 -1.16 -1.23 11.11
CA VAL A 116 -0.29 -2.07 11.93
C VAL A 116 1.02 -2.26 11.20
N ASP A 117 2.12 -1.82 11.80
CA ASP A 117 3.45 -1.89 11.21
C ASP A 117 4.24 -3.05 11.79
N LYS A 118 4.99 -3.75 10.94
CA LYS A 118 5.89 -4.82 11.33
C LYS A 118 7.21 -4.69 10.59
N GLN A 119 8.28 -5.13 11.24
CA GLN A 119 9.59 -5.21 10.65
C GLN A 119 10.14 -6.61 10.82
N TYR A 120 10.57 -7.22 9.73
CA TYR A 120 11.26 -8.49 9.74
C TYR A 120 12.73 -8.22 9.43
N GLN A 121 13.63 -8.75 10.26
CA GLN A 121 15.07 -8.60 10.09
C GLN A 121 15.71 -9.95 9.86
N SER A 122 16.52 -10.06 8.81
CA SER A 122 17.36 -11.22 8.57
C SER A 122 18.79 -10.72 8.32
N GLU A 123 19.73 -11.65 8.19
CA GLU A 123 21.12 -11.28 7.87
C GLU A 123 21.25 -10.65 6.48
N ASP A 124 20.38 -11.04 5.56
CA ASP A 124 20.50 -10.67 4.16
C ASP A 124 19.59 -9.50 3.76
N TYR A 125 18.48 -9.29 4.49
CA TYR A 125 17.51 -8.26 4.11
C TYR A 125 16.57 -7.92 5.26
N ASP A 126 15.97 -6.75 5.15
CA ASP A 126 14.91 -6.29 6.06
C ASP A 126 13.62 -6.12 5.27
N ILE A 127 12.49 -6.44 5.91
CA ILE A 127 11.16 -6.21 5.33
C ILE A 127 10.36 -5.33 6.28
N TYR A 128 9.90 -4.19 5.76
CA TYR A 128 8.92 -3.36 6.45
C TYR A 128 7.56 -3.67 5.85
N SER A 129 6.59 -3.96 6.67
CA SER A 129 5.23 -4.23 6.20
C SER A 129 4.21 -3.50 7.05
N SER A 130 3.09 -3.16 6.41
CA SER A 130 1.99 -2.47 7.08
C SER A 130 0.68 -3.06 6.62
N LEU A 131 -0.20 -3.33 7.58
CA LEU A 131 -1.57 -3.73 7.31
C LEU A 131 -2.46 -2.51 7.49
N LEU A 132 -3.20 -2.16 6.44
CA LEU A 132 -4.28 -1.18 6.51
C LEU A 132 -5.60 -1.93 6.53
N ILE A 133 -6.40 -1.68 7.53
CA ILE A 133 -7.67 -2.39 7.72
C ILE A 133 -8.69 -1.46 8.37
N HIS A 134 -9.94 -1.53 7.89
CA HIS A 134 -11.02 -0.76 8.44
C HIS A 134 -11.36 -1.28 9.85
N LEU A 135 -11.55 -0.37 10.80
CA LEU A 135 -11.89 -0.75 12.18
C LEU A 135 -13.21 -1.51 12.26
N ASP A 136 -14.11 -1.29 11.32
CA ASP A 136 -15.40 -1.98 11.26
C ASP A 136 -15.36 -3.29 10.45
N ASN A 137 -14.17 -3.69 9.99
CA ASN A 137 -14.03 -4.94 9.25
C ASN A 137 -14.45 -6.10 10.14
N PRO A 138 -15.44 -6.91 9.73
CA PRO A 138 -15.91 -8.02 10.57
C PRO A 138 -14.84 -9.07 10.84
N ASP A 139 -13.78 -9.11 10.04
CA ASP A 139 -12.68 -10.06 10.17
C ASP A 139 -11.41 -9.40 10.72
N LEU A 140 -11.56 -8.25 11.39
CA LEU A 140 -10.41 -7.44 11.88
C LEU A 140 -9.42 -8.27 12.69
N GLU A 141 -9.88 -9.04 13.67
CA GLU A 141 -9.01 -9.82 14.55
C GLU A 141 -8.33 -10.95 13.80
N GLU A 142 -9.07 -11.66 12.96
CA GLU A 142 -8.57 -12.77 12.18
C GLU A 142 -7.49 -12.32 11.19
N ILE A 143 -7.76 -11.25 10.46
CA ILE A 143 -6.81 -10.72 9.47
C ILE A 143 -5.56 -10.18 10.16
N THR A 144 -5.72 -9.45 11.25
CA THR A 144 -4.59 -8.90 12.01
C THR A 144 -3.69 -10.01 12.54
N PHE A 145 -4.28 -11.06 13.10
CA PHE A 145 -3.54 -12.21 13.58
C PHE A 145 -2.77 -12.89 12.45
N ALA A 146 -3.42 -13.15 11.33
CA ALA A 146 -2.81 -13.78 10.18
C ALA A 146 -1.67 -12.92 9.59
N PHE A 147 -1.87 -11.60 9.54
CA PHE A 147 -0.82 -10.69 9.10
C PHE A 147 0.41 -10.76 10.02
N ASN A 148 0.20 -10.74 11.33
CA ASN A 148 1.31 -10.81 12.29
C ASN A 148 2.11 -12.09 12.11
N GLN A 149 1.45 -13.23 11.91
CA GLN A 149 2.12 -14.50 11.68
C GLN A 149 2.93 -14.49 10.38
N LEU A 150 2.34 -13.98 9.31
CA LEU A 150 3.01 -13.91 8.01
C LEU A 150 4.22 -12.97 8.06
N ALA A 151 4.08 -11.84 8.74
CA ALA A 151 5.16 -10.86 8.88
C ALA A 151 6.35 -11.43 9.67
N GLU A 152 6.09 -12.27 10.66
CA GLU A 152 7.15 -12.93 11.46
C GLU A 152 7.99 -13.90 10.64
N THR A 153 7.45 -14.41 9.54
CA THR A 153 8.17 -15.32 8.64
C THR A 153 8.81 -14.61 7.45
N GLY A 154 8.74 -13.27 7.39
CA GLY A 154 9.21 -12.52 6.24
C GLY A 154 8.39 -12.75 4.99
N PHE A 155 7.10 -13.03 5.16
CA PHE A 155 6.14 -13.29 4.07
C PHE A 155 6.44 -14.58 3.29
N ILE A 156 7.01 -15.55 3.96
CA ILE A 156 7.16 -16.91 3.44
C ILE A 156 5.95 -17.71 3.95
N PRO A 157 5.10 -18.22 3.04
CA PRO A 157 3.92 -18.97 3.45
C PRO A 157 4.26 -20.30 4.12
#